data_bc3eb200c37bb96ffeb977f6a03ad3cd
#
_entry.id   bc3eb200c37bb96ffeb977f6a03ad3cd
#
_cell.length_a   1.000
_cell.length_b   1.000
_cell.length_c   1.000
_cell.angle_alpha   90.00
_cell.angle_beta   90.00
_cell.angle_gamma   90.00
#
_symmetry.space_group_name_H-M   'P 1'
#
loop_
_entity.id
_entity.type
_entity.pdbx_description
1 polymer ?
#
loop_
_entity_poly.entity_id
_entity_poly.type
_entity_poly.pdbx_seq_one_letter_code
_entity_poly.pdbx_strand_id
1 'polypeptide(L)'
;MYQREFDQRLRQSLPKAVLFFGDNDYMIDHYIEMYKQKLDAAEDALALYFDEWNFEQARGYLSQTSLFGGTNLLIVKHDKKIPKKELDQLIELANKSSDNYFLYGYAGTPRDAKALQSSYTDKKGGVWVRFFEPNIRDGLPLLQQKAAQIGLDIDHYALQHLMLLLNNNLALCMNELDKLAILGTKVTSKDIDRLVYSTAPLAIEKLLIEIFNKKPITATITKLLELGEDESSILRATQYFINEIFLINAYIKVHGQPDFKEIFGFLPPKQVRDQKQQLALRVKSAALLKIFEHLLENEIVMKQAPTAQREVLLYSMLIKIQGYL
;
A
#
# COMPACT_ATOMS: atom_id res chain seq x y z
N MET A 1 -9.81 -11.62 12.89
CA MET A 1 -9.16 -10.64 13.80
C MET A 1 -8.25 -9.70 13.03
N TYR A 2 -7.71 -8.68 13.69
CA TYR A 2 -6.77 -7.72 13.11
C TYR A 2 -5.38 -7.91 13.70
N GLN A 3 -4.38 -7.27 13.09
CA GLN A 3 -2.96 -7.42 13.45
C GLN A 3 -2.69 -7.35 14.97
N ARG A 4 -3.18 -6.31 15.67
CA ARG A 4 -2.92 -6.12 17.11
C ARG A 4 -3.44 -7.27 17.98
N GLU A 5 -4.62 -7.79 17.64
CA GLU A 5 -5.19 -8.95 18.34
C GLU A 5 -4.37 -10.21 18.09
N PHE A 6 -3.88 -10.35 16.85
CA PHE A 6 -3.02 -11.47 16.48
C PHE A 6 -1.68 -11.40 17.21
N ASP A 7 -1.04 -10.24 17.31
CA ASP A 7 0.21 -10.05 18.05
C ASP A 7 0.05 -10.40 19.55
N GLN A 8 -1.09 -10.06 20.14
CA GLN A 8 -1.39 -10.46 21.52
C GLN A 8 -1.53 -11.99 21.64
N ARG A 9 -2.18 -12.65 20.67
CA ARG A 9 -2.33 -14.10 20.64
C ARG A 9 -0.99 -14.82 20.47
N LEU A 10 -0.10 -14.29 19.62
CA LEU A 10 1.25 -14.82 19.41
C LEU A 10 2.16 -14.79 20.64
N ARG A 11 1.83 -13.95 21.63
CA ARG A 11 2.53 -13.95 22.95
C ARG A 11 2.09 -15.10 23.85
N GLN A 12 0.91 -15.66 23.62
CA GLN A 12 0.34 -16.74 24.42
C GLN A 12 0.61 -18.11 23.78
N SER A 13 0.35 -18.22 22.48
CA SER A 13 0.52 -19.45 21.71
C SER A 13 0.70 -19.15 20.22
N LEU A 14 1.39 -20.04 19.53
CA LEU A 14 1.54 -19.95 18.06
C LEU A 14 0.38 -20.75 17.41
N PRO A 15 -0.60 -20.10 16.76
CA PRO A 15 -1.70 -20.79 16.09
C PRO A 15 -1.20 -21.71 14.98
N LYS A 16 -1.78 -22.92 14.88
CA LYS A 16 -1.32 -23.95 13.95
C LYS A 16 -1.84 -23.77 12.52
N ALA A 17 -3.03 -23.21 12.37
CA ALA A 17 -3.64 -22.97 11.05
C ALA A 17 -4.03 -21.50 10.96
N VAL A 18 -3.41 -20.74 10.06
CA VAL A 18 -3.63 -19.29 9.93
C VAL A 18 -3.87 -18.91 8.48
N LEU A 19 -4.95 -18.13 8.26
CA LEU A 19 -5.22 -17.42 7.02
C LEU A 19 -4.77 -15.96 7.16
N PHE A 20 -3.83 -15.56 6.35
CA PHE A 20 -3.41 -14.17 6.18
C PHE A 20 -3.99 -13.59 4.88
N PHE A 21 -4.58 -12.40 4.94
CA PHE A 21 -5.10 -11.72 3.76
C PHE A 21 -5.23 -10.21 4.01
N GLY A 22 -5.44 -9.44 2.96
CA GLY A 22 -5.69 -8.00 3.07
C GLY A 22 -5.03 -7.19 1.98
N ASP A 23 -4.81 -5.92 2.28
CA ASP A 23 -4.32 -4.94 1.31
C ASP A 23 -2.78 -4.74 1.39
N ASN A 24 -2.10 -5.52 2.26
CA ASN A 24 -0.67 -5.40 2.52
C ASN A 24 0.05 -6.76 2.45
N ASP A 25 0.58 -7.07 1.28
CA ASP A 25 1.33 -8.32 1.02
C ASP A 25 2.61 -8.39 1.84
N TYR A 26 3.28 -7.27 2.12
CA TYR A 26 4.48 -7.26 2.95
C TYR A 26 4.18 -7.82 4.36
N MET A 27 3.04 -7.46 4.94
CA MET A 27 2.66 -7.99 6.26
C MET A 27 2.37 -9.48 6.23
N ILE A 28 1.77 -9.99 5.15
CA ILE A 28 1.56 -11.43 4.95
C ILE A 28 2.92 -12.15 4.96
N ASP A 29 3.86 -11.67 4.16
CA ASP A 29 5.20 -12.26 4.05
C ASP A 29 5.99 -12.12 5.37
N HIS A 30 5.89 -10.98 6.04
CA HIS A 30 6.52 -10.75 7.35
C HIS A 30 6.07 -11.76 8.41
N TYR A 31 4.77 -12.07 8.50
CA TYR A 31 4.29 -13.06 9.47
C TYR A 31 4.61 -14.48 9.06
N ILE A 32 4.67 -14.81 7.77
CA ILE A 32 5.15 -16.10 7.28
C ILE A 32 6.62 -16.31 7.69
N GLU A 33 7.48 -15.31 7.45
CA GLU A 33 8.89 -15.38 7.85
C GLU A 33 9.08 -15.46 9.37
N MET A 34 8.25 -14.72 10.13
CA MET A 34 8.25 -14.85 11.61
C MET A 34 7.92 -16.29 12.06
N TYR A 35 6.97 -16.97 11.40
CA TYR A 35 6.66 -18.38 11.70
C TYR A 35 7.83 -19.29 11.36
N LYS A 36 8.46 -19.13 10.19
CA LYS A 36 9.67 -19.90 9.82
C LYS A 36 10.77 -19.79 10.89
N GLN A 37 11.04 -18.55 11.33
CA GLN A 37 12.05 -18.29 12.35
C GLN A 37 11.69 -18.89 13.71
N LYS A 38 10.43 -18.73 14.17
CA LYS A 38 10.01 -19.25 15.48
C LYS A 38 9.95 -20.78 15.55
N LEU A 39 9.71 -21.41 14.40
CA LEU A 39 9.61 -22.86 14.29
C LEU A 39 10.92 -23.54 13.87
N ASP A 40 11.97 -22.74 13.62
CA ASP A 40 13.25 -23.22 13.07
C ASP A 40 13.05 -24.08 11.80
N ALA A 41 12.08 -23.67 10.97
CA ALA A 41 11.61 -24.41 9.80
C ALA A 41 11.95 -23.71 8.48
N ALA A 42 12.99 -22.88 8.44
CA ALA A 42 13.33 -22.08 7.26
C ALA A 42 13.72 -22.95 6.05
N GLU A 43 14.42 -24.06 6.29
CA GLU A 43 14.92 -24.98 5.24
C GLU A 43 13.95 -26.13 4.94
N ASP A 44 13.10 -26.53 5.89
CA ASP A 44 12.24 -27.72 5.80
C ASP A 44 10.77 -27.41 5.46
N ALA A 45 10.40 -26.13 5.35
CA ALA A 45 9.03 -25.73 5.04
C ALA A 45 8.64 -26.09 3.60
N LEU A 46 7.48 -26.73 3.42
CA LEU A 46 6.88 -26.86 2.09
C LEU A 46 6.14 -25.59 1.74
N ALA A 47 6.65 -24.85 0.76
CA ALA A 47 6.01 -23.65 0.22
C ALA A 47 5.44 -23.94 -1.17
N LEU A 48 4.14 -23.65 -1.36
CA LEU A 48 3.43 -23.82 -2.61
C LEU A 48 2.84 -22.44 -3.04
N TYR A 49 3.36 -21.89 -4.11
CA TYR A 49 3.00 -20.56 -4.59
C TYR A 49 2.18 -20.64 -5.88
N PHE A 50 1.03 -19.98 -5.93
CA PHE A 50 0.20 -19.81 -7.13
C PHE A 50 -0.01 -21.08 -7.97
N ASP A 51 0.65 -21.22 -9.10
CA ASP A 51 0.51 -22.36 -10.02
C ASP A 51 1.15 -23.66 -9.48
N GLU A 52 1.96 -23.58 -8.42
CA GLU A 52 2.52 -24.75 -7.73
C GLU A 52 1.52 -25.40 -6.76
N TRP A 53 0.34 -24.76 -6.56
CA TRP A 53 -0.67 -25.30 -5.65
C TRP A 53 -1.11 -26.71 -6.05
N ASN A 54 -0.95 -27.66 -5.14
CA ASN A 54 -1.36 -29.03 -5.29
C ASN A 54 -1.89 -29.57 -3.96
N PHE A 55 -3.17 -29.88 -3.90
CA PHE A 55 -3.82 -30.35 -2.68
C PHE A 55 -3.25 -31.68 -2.17
N GLU A 56 -3.01 -32.67 -3.07
CA GLU A 56 -2.50 -33.98 -2.66
C GLU A 56 -1.09 -33.88 -2.09
N GLN A 57 -0.25 -33.03 -2.64
CA GLN A 57 1.09 -32.73 -2.11
C GLN A 57 1.00 -32.08 -0.72
N ALA A 58 0.17 -31.04 -0.56
CA ALA A 58 -0.05 -30.35 0.70
C ALA A 58 -0.58 -31.31 1.79
N ARG A 59 -1.59 -32.13 1.43
CA ARG A 59 -2.15 -33.13 2.31
C ARG A 59 -1.13 -34.20 2.69
N GLY A 60 -0.38 -34.71 1.71
CA GLY A 60 0.67 -35.69 1.92
C GLY A 60 1.72 -35.20 2.90
N TYR A 61 2.18 -33.97 2.73
CA TYR A 61 3.18 -33.33 3.60
C TYR A 61 2.70 -33.22 5.06
N LEU A 62 1.48 -32.72 5.31
CA LEU A 62 0.93 -32.63 6.67
C LEU A 62 0.52 -33.98 7.27
N SER A 63 0.38 -35.03 6.45
CA SER A 63 0.04 -36.37 6.93
C SER A 63 1.27 -37.19 7.34
N GLN A 64 2.47 -36.73 6.97
CA GLN A 64 3.73 -37.40 7.34
C GLN A 64 4.08 -37.05 8.79
N THR A 65 4.36 -38.07 9.57
CA THR A 65 5.03 -37.88 10.87
C THR A 65 6.49 -37.65 10.61
N SER A 66 7.06 -36.56 11.14
CA SER A 66 8.50 -36.33 11.06
C SER A 66 9.24 -37.49 11.76
N LEU A 67 9.95 -38.28 10.98
CA LEU A 67 10.75 -39.44 11.51
C LEU A 67 11.93 -38.97 12.35
N PHE A 68 12.34 -37.71 12.26
CA PHE A 68 13.50 -37.13 12.92
C PHE A 68 13.15 -35.99 13.90
N GLY A 69 11.86 -35.78 14.22
CA GLY A 69 11.45 -34.81 15.24
C GLY A 69 11.50 -33.35 14.76
N GLY A 70 11.18 -33.08 13.51
CA GLY A 70 11.11 -31.72 12.97
C GLY A 70 9.66 -31.17 12.88
N THR A 71 9.53 -29.88 12.69
CA THR A 71 8.25 -29.20 12.47
C THR A 71 7.86 -29.21 11.00
N ASN A 72 6.65 -29.67 10.68
CA ASN A 72 6.08 -29.59 9.32
C ASN A 72 5.37 -28.25 9.14
N LEU A 73 5.98 -27.34 8.44
CA LEU A 73 5.39 -26.02 8.11
C LEU A 73 4.96 -26.01 6.65
N LEU A 74 3.66 -26.09 6.41
CA LEU A 74 3.06 -25.89 5.10
C LEU A 74 2.72 -24.40 4.89
N ILE A 75 3.25 -23.80 3.85
CA ILE A 75 2.98 -22.44 3.41
C ILE A 75 2.31 -22.49 2.05
N VAL A 76 1.13 -21.90 1.93
CA VAL A 76 0.44 -21.73 0.66
C VAL A 76 0.22 -20.24 0.42
N LYS A 77 0.62 -19.73 -0.75
CA LYS A 77 0.31 -18.36 -1.17
C LYS A 77 -0.40 -18.43 -2.53
N HIS A 78 -1.67 -18.01 -2.57
CA HIS A 78 -2.50 -18.15 -3.75
C HIS A 78 -3.52 -17.02 -3.90
N ASP A 79 -3.85 -16.65 -5.14
CA ASP A 79 -4.85 -15.64 -5.50
C ASP A 79 -6.26 -16.21 -5.74
N LYS A 80 -6.37 -17.53 -5.95
CA LYS A 80 -7.64 -18.24 -6.13
C LYS A 80 -8.08 -18.90 -4.83
N LYS A 81 -9.39 -19.04 -4.65
CA LYS A 81 -9.96 -19.73 -3.49
C LYS A 81 -9.67 -21.23 -3.53
N ILE A 82 -9.08 -21.74 -2.49
CA ILE A 82 -9.02 -23.18 -2.25
C ILE A 82 -10.42 -23.65 -1.81
N PRO A 83 -10.90 -24.79 -2.33
CA PRO A 83 -12.18 -25.37 -1.93
C PRO A 83 -12.27 -25.58 -0.42
N LYS A 84 -13.44 -25.25 0.16
CA LYS A 84 -13.65 -25.35 1.61
C LYS A 84 -13.31 -26.72 2.19
N LYS A 85 -13.66 -27.80 1.47
CA LYS A 85 -13.41 -29.18 1.90
C LYS A 85 -11.90 -29.44 2.03
N GLU A 86 -11.11 -28.94 1.12
CA GLU A 86 -9.65 -29.07 1.13
C GLU A 86 -9.03 -28.26 2.29
N LEU A 87 -9.48 -27.01 2.48
CA LEU A 87 -9.05 -26.18 3.60
C LEU A 87 -9.39 -26.81 4.95
N ASP A 88 -10.61 -27.29 5.11
CA ASP A 88 -11.03 -27.95 6.36
C ASP A 88 -10.17 -29.16 6.68
N GLN A 89 -9.79 -29.96 5.67
CA GLN A 89 -8.88 -31.10 5.84
C GLN A 89 -7.46 -30.68 6.24
N LEU A 90 -6.91 -29.66 5.60
CA LEU A 90 -5.56 -29.16 5.94
C LEU A 90 -5.53 -28.56 7.34
N ILE A 91 -6.56 -27.83 7.74
CA ILE A 91 -6.68 -27.27 9.10
C ILE A 91 -6.78 -28.41 10.13
N GLU A 92 -7.54 -29.46 9.84
CA GLU A 92 -7.63 -30.65 10.71
C GLU A 92 -6.26 -31.32 10.85
N LEU A 93 -5.55 -31.56 9.76
CA LEU A 93 -4.20 -32.16 9.77
C LEU A 93 -3.20 -31.31 10.53
N ALA A 94 -3.24 -29.99 10.39
CA ALA A 94 -2.40 -29.08 11.15
C ALA A 94 -2.68 -29.15 12.67
N ASN A 95 -3.93 -29.32 13.06
CA ASN A 95 -4.30 -29.40 14.49
C ASN A 95 -4.13 -30.81 15.10
N LYS A 96 -4.02 -31.86 14.28
CA LYS A 96 -3.95 -33.24 14.72
C LYS A 96 -2.57 -33.64 15.29
N SER A 97 -1.50 -32.99 14.83
CA SER A 97 -0.14 -33.20 15.30
C SER A 97 0.36 -32.00 16.10
N SER A 98 1.24 -32.23 17.07
CA SER A 98 1.94 -31.13 17.80
C SER A 98 2.83 -30.30 16.88
N ASP A 99 3.35 -30.90 15.83
CA ASP A 99 4.46 -30.37 15.05
C ASP A 99 4.04 -29.84 13.67
N ASN A 100 2.74 -29.92 13.34
CA ASN A 100 2.21 -29.44 12.07
C ASN A 100 1.70 -28.00 12.16
N TYR A 101 2.03 -27.20 11.14
CA TYR A 101 1.53 -25.83 10.95
C TYR A 101 1.12 -25.61 9.50
N PHE A 102 0.04 -24.85 9.31
CA PHE A 102 -0.49 -24.49 8.00
C PHE A 102 -0.75 -23.00 7.91
N LEU A 103 0.01 -22.30 7.04
CA LEU A 103 -0.14 -20.89 6.77
C LEU A 103 -0.69 -20.70 5.36
N TYR A 104 -1.75 -19.94 5.24
CA TYR A 104 -2.34 -19.60 3.96
C TYR A 104 -2.33 -18.09 3.76
N GLY A 105 -1.45 -17.57 2.88
CA GLY A 105 -1.42 -16.21 2.38
C GLY A 105 -2.34 -16.06 1.17
N TYR A 106 -3.50 -15.40 1.34
CA TYR A 106 -4.44 -15.19 0.26
C TYR A 106 -4.27 -13.80 -0.36
N ALA A 107 -3.87 -13.78 -1.64
CA ALA A 107 -3.59 -12.56 -2.42
C ALA A 107 -4.75 -12.15 -3.36
N GLY A 108 -5.93 -12.72 -3.19
CA GLY A 108 -7.10 -12.42 -4.03
C GLY A 108 -8.04 -11.37 -3.44
N THR A 109 -9.28 -11.34 -3.94
CA THR A 109 -10.23 -10.29 -3.58
C THR A 109 -10.70 -10.35 -2.11
N PRO A 110 -11.00 -9.21 -1.46
CA PRO A 110 -11.55 -9.19 -0.09
C PRO A 110 -12.89 -9.93 0.06
N ARG A 111 -13.71 -9.97 -1.02
CA ARG A 111 -14.97 -10.72 -1.06
C ARG A 111 -14.74 -12.22 -0.91
N ASP A 112 -13.74 -12.73 -1.60
CA ASP A 112 -13.38 -14.14 -1.59
C ASP A 112 -12.73 -14.55 -0.27
N ALA A 113 -11.89 -13.68 0.28
CA ALA A 113 -11.29 -13.85 1.62
C ALA A 113 -12.37 -14.06 2.70
N LYS A 114 -13.50 -13.34 2.61
CA LYS A 114 -14.62 -13.51 3.56
C LYS A 114 -15.21 -14.94 3.52
N ALA A 115 -15.25 -15.57 2.36
CA ALA A 115 -15.70 -16.96 2.24
C ALA A 115 -14.73 -17.95 2.91
N LEU A 116 -13.40 -17.69 2.76
CA LEU A 116 -12.35 -18.51 3.36
C LEU A 116 -12.36 -18.47 4.89
N GLN A 117 -12.73 -17.33 5.50
CA GLN A 117 -12.82 -17.17 6.96
C GLN A 117 -13.72 -18.23 7.62
N SER A 118 -14.72 -18.76 6.91
CA SER A 118 -15.63 -19.78 7.42
C SER A 118 -14.94 -21.10 7.77
N SER A 119 -13.77 -21.38 7.21
CA SER A 119 -12.91 -22.53 7.55
C SER A 119 -11.97 -22.23 8.73
N TYR A 120 -11.56 -20.96 8.91
CA TYR A 120 -10.63 -20.54 9.95
C TYR A 120 -11.37 -19.99 11.18
N THR A 121 -11.95 -20.89 11.97
CA THR A 121 -12.64 -20.54 13.21
C THR A 121 -11.96 -21.19 14.40
N ASP A 122 -12.05 -20.58 15.60
CA ASP A 122 -11.48 -21.14 16.83
C ASP A 122 -11.97 -22.57 17.11
N LYS A 123 -13.23 -22.88 16.78
CA LYS A 123 -13.80 -24.23 16.92
C LYS A 123 -13.10 -25.28 16.06
N LYS A 124 -12.53 -24.86 14.94
CA LYS A 124 -11.77 -25.73 14.02
C LYS A 124 -10.26 -25.63 14.24
N GLY A 125 -9.80 -24.85 15.23
CA GLY A 125 -8.40 -24.61 15.49
C GLY A 125 -7.74 -23.72 14.43
N GLY A 126 -8.52 -22.96 13.67
CA GLY A 126 -8.04 -22.03 12.65
C GLY A 126 -8.21 -20.57 13.06
N VAL A 127 -7.30 -19.73 12.62
CA VAL A 127 -7.30 -18.29 12.86
C VAL A 127 -7.21 -17.56 11.52
N TRP A 128 -7.91 -16.45 11.37
CA TRP A 128 -7.73 -15.56 10.22
C TRP A 128 -7.29 -14.17 10.67
N VAL A 129 -6.39 -13.55 9.89
CA VAL A 129 -5.85 -12.21 10.15
C VAL A 129 -6.00 -11.37 8.89
N ARG A 130 -6.60 -10.18 9.04
CA ARG A 130 -6.66 -9.21 7.97
C ARG A 130 -5.66 -8.09 8.21
N PHE A 131 -4.83 -7.82 7.20
CA PHE A 131 -3.90 -6.70 7.16
C PHE A 131 -4.44 -5.57 6.29
N PHE A 132 -4.29 -4.35 6.76
CA PHE A 132 -4.53 -3.13 5.99
C PHE A 132 -3.19 -2.46 5.69
N GLU A 133 -3.17 -1.56 4.71
CA GLU A 133 -2.03 -0.68 4.55
C GLU A 133 -1.77 0.08 5.85
N PRO A 134 -0.55 0.04 6.40
CA PRO A 134 -0.26 0.67 7.67
C PRO A 134 -0.27 2.19 7.50
N ASN A 135 -0.82 2.88 8.47
CA ASN A 135 -0.59 4.31 8.62
C ASN A 135 0.84 4.57 9.15
N ILE A 136 1.28 5.82 9.14
CA ILE A 136 2.62 6.23 9.59
C ILE A 136 2.90 5.71 11.01
N ARG A 137 1.93 5.77 11.92
CA ARG A 137 2.10 5.37 13.32
C ARG A 137 2.40 3.87 13.46
N ASP A 138 1.77 3.04 12.64
CA ASP A 138 1.91 1.58 12.72
C ASP A 138 3.09 1.08 11.86
N GLY A 139 3.45 1.79 10.79
CA GLY A 139 4.57 1.45 9.91
C GLY A 139 5.95 1.86 10.42
N LEU A 140 6.05 3.02 11.09
CA LEU A 140 7.34 3.53 11.58
C LEU A 140 8.10 2.56 12.50
N PRO A 141 7.48 1.90 13.49
CA PRO A 141 8.19 0.92 14.31
C PRO A 141 8.79 -0.24 13.51
N LEU A 142 8.11 -0.68 12.45
CA LEU A 142 8.61 -1.76 11.57
C LEU A 142 9.82 -1.27 10.76
N LEU A 143 9.79 -0.04 10.25
CA LEU A 143 10.93 0.56 9.56
C LEU A 143 12.12 0.77 10.50
N GLN A 144 11.88 1.20 11.74
CA GLN A 144 12.93 1.33 12.75
C GLN A 144 13.59 -0.01 13.07
N GLN A 145 12.77 -1.05 13.23
CA GLN A 145 13.28 -2.40 13.47
C GLN A 145 14.13 -2.89 12.30
N LYS A 146 13.66 -2.73 11.06
CA LYS A 146 14.42 -3.10 9.85
C LYS A 146 15.73 -2.31 9.76
N ALA A 147 15.69 -0.98 9.95
CA ALA A 147 16.89 -0.14 9.92
C ALA A 147 17.93 -0.61 10.95
N ALA A 148 17.51 -0.93 12.17
CA ALA A 148 18.39 -1.47 13.20
C ALA A 148 18.98 -2.83 12.81
N GLN A 149 18.18 -3.74 12.21
CA GLN A 149 18.64 -5.06 11.77
C GLN A 149 19.73 -4.98 10.68
N ILE A 150 19.60 -4.01 9.74
CA ILE A 150 20.56 -3.83 8.64
C ILE A 150 21.69 -2.84 8.99
N GLY A 151 21.74 -2.32 10.21
CA GLY A 151 22.77 -1.38 10.66
C GLY A 151 22.68 0.01 10.01
N LEU A 152 21.50 0.42 9.52
CA LEU A 152 21.29 1.72 8.89
C LEU A 152 21.12 2.82 9.95
N ASP A 153 22.03 3.80 9.97
CA ASP A 153 21.88 5.03 10.78
C ASP A 153 20.91 5.99 10.08
N ILE A 154 19.67 6.02 10.54
CA ILE A 154 18.58 6.87 10.03
C ILE A 154 17.72 7.36 11.19
N ASP A 155 17.40 8.66 11.20
CA ASP A 155 16.57 9.20 12.27
C ASP A 155 15.05 9.00 12.01
N HIS A 156 14.28 9.18 13.08
CA HIS A 156 12.82 9.01 13.04
C HIS A 156 12.14 9.93 12.03
N TYR A 157 12.63 11.16 11.88
CA TYR A 157 12.07 12.13 10.93
C TYR A 157 12.32 11.70 9.48
N ALA A 158 13.51 11.20 9.18
CA ALA A 158 13.83 10.66 7.86
C ALA A 158 12.99 9.43 7.51
N LEU A 159 12.76 8.51 8.46
CA LEU A 159 11.85 7.37 8.27
C LEU A 159 10.41 7.82 8.01
N GLN A 160 9.92 8.81 8.76
CA GLN A 160 8.61 9.38 8.54
C GLN A 160 8.50 10.04 7.15
N HIS A 161 9.55 10.75 6.74
CA HIS A 161 9.63 11.36 5.43
C HIS A 161 9.61 10.31 4.31
N LEU A 162 10.35 9.21 4.48
CA LEU A 162 10.34 8.07 3.54
C LEU A 162 8.93 7.47 3.38
N MET A 163 8.21 7.25 4.49
CA MET A 163 6.84 6.74 4.43
C MET A 163 5.90 7.70 3.68
N LEU A 164 6.00 8.99 3.96
CA LEU A 164 5.21 10.00 3.26
C LEU A 164 5.54 10.02 1.77
N LEU A 165 6.83 10.01 1.42
CA LEU A 165 7.30 10.03 0.04
C LEU A 165 6.82 8.82 -0.78
N LEU A 166 6.67 7.67 -0.14
CA LEU A 166 6.21 6.42 -0.75
C LEU A 166 4.73 6.11 -0.47
N ASN A 167 3.93 7.13 -0.12
CA ASN A 167 2.49 7.03 0.13
C ASN A 167 2.11 5.92 1.13
N ASN A 168 2.90 5.80 2.19
CA ASN A 168 2.78 4.77 3.24
C ASN A 168 2.89 3.32 2.72
N ASN A 169 3.38 3.09 1.51
CA ASN A 169 3.64 1.74 1.01
C ASN A 169 4.82 1.12 1.75
N LEU A 170 4.50 0.25 2.71
CA LEU A 170 5.51 -0.35 3.60
C LEU A 170 6.52 -1.21 2.84
N ALA A 171 6.08 -1.97 1.84
CA ALA A 171 6.96 -2.81 1.04
C ALA A 171 8.01 -1.98 0.30
N LEU A 172 7.60 -0.89 -0.34
CA LEU A 172 8.53 0.03 -0.99
C LEU A 172 9.48 0.67 0.02
N CYS A 173 8.97 1.12 1.17
CA CYS A 173 9.82 1.69 2.22
C CYS A 173 10.90 0.72 2.69
N MET A 174 10.55 -0.57 2.91
CA MET A 174 11.51 -1.59 3.33
C MET A 174 12.59 -1.84 2.28
N ASN A 175 12.22 -1.89 0.99
CA ASN A 175 13.16 -2.05 -0.11
C ASN A 175 14.10 -0.82 -0.24
N GLU A 176 13.60 0.38 -0.01
CA GLU A 176 14.43 1.60 -0.06
C GLU A 176 15.42 1.65 1.13
N LEU A 177 15.06 1.13 2.31
CA LEU A 177 16.01 1.04 3.43
C LEU A 177 17.24 0.18 3.08
N ASP A 178 17.04 -0.95 2.39
CA ASP A 178 18.15 -1.80 1.95
C ASP A 178 19.10 -1.05 0.98
N LYS A 179 18.55 -0.24 0.07
CA LYS A 179 19.34 0.60 -0.84
C LYS A 179 20.04 1.74 -0.10
N LEU A 180 19.34 2.41 0.83
CA LEU A 180 19.92 3.50 1.62
C LEU A 180 21.05 3.03 2.53
N ALA A 181 21.01 1.78 3.01
CA ALA A 181 22.07 1.19 3.82
C ALA A 181 23.43 1.11 3.08
N ILE A 182 23.41 1.03 1.74
CA ILE A 182 24.65 1.01 0.90
C ILE A 182 25.47 2.28 1.06
N LEU A 183 24.86 3.41 1.46
CA LEU A 183 25.59 4.67 1.66
C LEU A 183 26.63 4.58 2.77
N GLY A 184 26.46 3.70 3.77
CA GLY A 184 27.38 3.53 4.89
C GLY A 184 27.54 4.75 5.80
N THR A 185 26.68 5.77 5.65
CA THR A 185 26.68 7.01 6.42
C THR A 185 25.30 7.29 6.97
N LYS A 186 25.17 8.22 7.91
CA LYS A 186 23.87 8.65 8.43
C LYS A 186 22.99 9.21 7.31
N VAL A 187 21.80 8.63 7.16
CA VAL A 187 20.80 9.02 6.15
C VAL A 187 19.87 10.10 6.72
N THR A 188 19.73 11.19 5.97
CA THR A 188 18.83 12.31 6.29
C THR A 188 17.68 12.39 5.31
N SER A 189 16.65 13.21 5.61
CA SER A 189 15.56 13.50 4.67
C SER A 189 16.04 14.06 3.33
N LYS A 190 17.15 14.82 3.30
CA LYS A 190 17.75 15.33 2.05
C LYS A 190 18.35 14.22 1.18
N ASP A 191 18.90 13.19 1.80
CA ASP A 191 19.41 12.01 1.07
C ASP A 191 18.25 11.22 0.47
N ILE A 192 17.15 11.09 1.21
CA ILE A 192 15.92 10.48 0.72
C ILE A 192 15.37 11.26 -0.48
N ASP A 193 15.26 12.59 -0.40
CA ASP A 193 14.78 13.42 -1.53
C ASP A 193 15.64 13.28 -2.80
N ARG A 194 16.94 13.02 -2.62
CA ARG A 194 17.88 12.86 -3.72
C ARG A 194 17.87 11.45 -4.33
N LEU A 195 17.69 10.42 -3.52
CA LEU A 195 17.94 9.02 -3.91
C LEU A 195 16.68 8.18 -4.06
N VAL A 196 15.61 8.56 -3.38
CA VAL A 196 14.33 7.82 -3.42
C VAL A 196 13.36 8.55 -4.34
N TYR A 197 12.86 7.82 -5.32
CA TYR A 197 11.81 8.36 -6.19
C TYR A 197 10.46 8.30 -5.48
N SER A 198 9.75 9.43 -5.47
CA SER A 198 8.38 9.47 -4.95
C SER A 198 7.46 8.55 -5.77
N THR A 199 6.48 7.94 -5.10
CA THR A 199 5.43 7.21 -5.81
C THR A 199 4.64 8.15 -6.72
N ALA A 200 4.11 7.64 -7.80
CA ALA A 200 3.37 8.40 -8.81
C ALA A 200 2.28 9.34 -8.24
N PRO A 201 1.43 8.93 -7.28
CA PRO A 201 0.44 9.83 -6.69
C PRO A 201 1.03 11.09 -6.06
N LEU A 202 2.15 10.98 -5.34
CA LEU A 202 2.83 12.14 -4.74
C LEU A 202 3.56 12.99 -5.76
N ALA A 203 4.12 12.38 -6.80
CA ALA A 203 4.72 13.10 -7.91
C ALA A 203 3.67 13.91 -8.68
N ILE A 204 2.46 13.36 -8.87
CA ILE A 204 1.33 14.08 -9.47
C ILE A 204 0.85 15.21 -8.54
N GLU A 205 0.71 14.97 -7.23
CA GLU A 205 0.32 16.03 -6.29
C GLU A 205 1.35 17.17 -6.28
N LYS A 206 2.65 16.87 -6.33
CA LYS A 206 3.71 17.86 -6.48
C LYS A 206 3.55 18.67 -7.76
N LEU A 207 3.28 18.03 -8.90
CA LEU A 207 3.00 18.69 -10.16
C LEU A 207 1.83 19.67 -10.03
N LEU A 208 0.74 19.24 -9.39
CA LEU A 208 -0.46 20.08 -9.22
C LEU A 208 -0.17 21.29 -8.31
N ILE A 209 0.61 21.13 -7.26
CA ILE A 209 1.07 22.22 -6.40
C ILE A 209 1.98 23.20 -7.19
N GLU A 210 2.85 22.68 -8.04
CA GLU A 210 3.69 23.51 -8.93
C GLU A 210 2.84 24.32 -9.92
N ILE A 211 1.77 23.73 -10.49
CA ILE A 211 0.79 24.42 -11.33
C ILE A 211 0.17 25.58 -10.58
N PHE A 212 -0.35 25.36 -9.36
CA PHE A 212 -0.97 26.42 -8.54
C PHE A 212 0.01 27.50 -8.12
N ASN A 213 1.29 27.17 -8.00
CA ASN A 213 2.35 28.13 -7.68
C ASN A 213 2.99 28.76 -8.93
N LYS A 214 2.46 28.50 -10.13
CA LYS A 214 2.96 29.02 -11.42
C LYS A 214 4.45 28.72 -11.68
N LYS A 215 4.91 27.57 -11.20
CA LYS A 215 6.29 27.10 -11.43
C LYS A 215 6.40 26.41 -12.79
N PRO A 216 7.61 26.33 -13.40
CA PRO A 216 7.85 25.52 -14.58
C PRO A 216 7.50 24.04 -14.30
N ILE A 217 6.66 23.43 -15.13
CA ILE A 217 6.13 22.07 -14.90
C ILE A 217 6.60 21.02 -15.91
N THR A 218 7.27 21.43 -16.97
CA THR A 218 7.69 20.52 -18.06
C THR A 218 8.56 19.38 -17.57
N ALA A 219 9.58 19.65 -16.77
CA ALA A 219 10.47 18.61 -16.23
C ALA A 219 9.73 17.62 -15.31
N THR A 220 8.75 18.11 -14.53
CA THR A 220 7.95 17.26 -13.64
C THR A 220 7.00 16.37 -14.44
N ILE A 221 6.38 16.87 -15.53
CA ILE A 221 5.54 16.09 -16.43
C ILE A 221 6.38 14.99 -17.12
N THR A 222 7.52 15.36 -17.72
CA THR A 222 8.43 14.40 -18.37
C THR A 222 8.79 13.26 -17.40
N LYS A 223 9.18 13.61 -16.18
CA LYS A 223 9.54 12.62 -15.16
C LYS A 223 8.39 11.68 -14.80
N LEU A 224 7.15 12.19 -14.73
CA LEU A 224 5.97 11.35 -14.46
C LEU A 224 5.74 10.33 -15.58
N LEU A 225 5.85 10.77 -16.84
CA LEU A 225 5.71 9.88 -18.00
C LEU A 225 6.84 8.83 -18.06
N GLU A 226 8.08 9.21 -17.74
CA GLU A 226 9.21 8.28 -17.61
C GLU A 226 9.03 7.26 -16.48
N LEU A 227 8.30 7.60 -15.41
CA LEU A 227 7.92 6.69 -14.33
C LEU A 227 6.77 5.74 -14.70
N GLY A 228 6.23 5.84 -15.92
CA GLY A 228 5.19 4.97 -16.44
C GLY A 228 3.77 5.45 -16.18
N GLU A 229 3.58 6.70 -15.71
CA GLU A 229 2.25 7.27 -15.62
C GLU A 229 1.70 7.59 -17.01
N ASP A 230 0.44 7.21 -17.28
CA ASP A 230 -0.25 7.57 -18.51
C ASP A 230 -0.95 8.94 -18.40
N GLU A 231 -1.16 9.55 -19.54
CA GLU A 231 -1.77 10.90 -19.64
C GLU A 231 -3.18 10.94 -19.05
N SER A 232 -3.92 9.83 -19.12
CA SER A 232 -5.28 9.73 -18.58
C SER A 232 -5.27 9.65 -17.06
N SER A 233 -4.26 9.02 -16.46
CA SER A 233 -4.05 8.97 -15.01
C SER A 233 -3.72 10.36 -14.46
N ILE A 234 -2.83 11.10 -15.14
CA ILE A 234 -2.48 12.48 -14.76
C ILE A 234 -3.70 13.41 -14.92
N LEU A 235 -4.48 13.26 -15.98
CA LEU A 235 -5.72 14.02 -16.17
C LEU A 235 -6.73 13.77 -15.05
N ARG A 236 -7.02 12.50 -14.74
CA ARG A 236 -7.95 12.12 -13.66
C ARG A 236 -7.50 12.66 -12.29
N ALA A 237 -6.21 12.53 -11.98
CA ALA A 237 -5.67 13.06 -10.74
C ALA A 237 -5.78 14.60 -10.68
N THR A 238 -5.58 15.29 -11.81
CA THR A 238 -5.79 16.74 -11.93
C THR A 238 -7.24 17.11 -11.67
N GLN A 239 -8.18 16.42 -12.29
CA GLN A 239 -9.63 16.64 -12.07
C GLN A 239 -10.02 16.44 -10.61
N TYR A 240 -9.52 15.35 -9.99
CA TYR A 240 -9.78 15.05 -8.58
C TYR A 240 -9.24 16.16 -7.66
N PHE A 241 -7.99 16.58 -7.85
CA PHE A 241 -7.37 17.63 -7.06
C PHE A 241 -8.09 18.97 -7.19
N ILE A 242 -8.44 19.37 -8.42
CA ILE A 242 -9.21 20.62 -8.68
C ILE A 242 -10.57 20.55 -7.97
N ASN A 243 -11.24 19.38 -7.99
CA ASN A 243 -12.50 19.17 -7.29
C ASN A 243 -12.34 19.35 -5.77
N GLU A 244 -11.29 18.79 -5.17
CA GLU A 244 -11.01 18.97 -3.74
C GLU A 244 -10.82 20.45 -3.39
N ILE A 245 -10.00 21.18 -4.18
CA ILE A 245 -9.77 22.62 -3.98
C ILE A 245 -11.08 23.42 -4.13
N PHE A 246 -11.94 23.05 -5.10
CA PHE A 246 -13.24 23.68 -5.28
C PHE A 246 -14.18 23.45 -4.10
N LEU A 247 -14.26 22.22 -3.59
CA LEU A 247 -15.09 21.89 -2.42
C LEU A 247 -14.65 22.67 -1.18
N ILE A 248 -13.32 22.73 -0.93
CA ILE A 248 -12.77 23.51 0.19
C ILE A 248 -13.08 25.01 0.00
N ASN A 249 -12.89 25.56 -1.22
CA ASN A 249 -13.17 26.96 -1.53
C ASN A 249 -14.66 27.30 -1.34
N ALA A 250 -15.56 26.44 -1.83
CA ALA A 250 -17.00 26.61 -1.69
C ALA A 250 -17.43 26.54 -0.22
N TYR A 251 -16.91 25.58 0.53
CA TYR A 251 -17.21 25.42 1.96
C TYR A 251 -16.75 26.64 2.77
N ILE A 252 -15.53 27.13 2.52
CA ILE A 252 -15.00 28.34 3.19
C ILE A 252 -15.90 29.55 2.91
N LYS A 253 -16.43 29.69 1.71
CA LYS A 253 -17.33 30.83 1.36
C LYS A 253 -18.64 30.80 2.12
N VAL A 254 -19.15 29.63 2.45
CA VAL A 254 -20.42 29.47 3.17
C VAL A 254 -20.21 29.54 4.68
N HIS A 255 -19.14 28.90 5.19
CA HIS A 255 -18.94 28.67 6.63
C HIS A 255 -17.76 29.44 7.25
N GLY A 256 -16.96 30.17 6.42
CA GLY A 256 -15.82 30.96 6.87
C GLY A 256 -14.51 30.15 7.06
N GLN A 257 -14.59 28.90 7.51
CA GLN A 257 -13.45 27.99 7.68
C GLN A 257 -13.81 26.57 7.25
N PRO A 258 -12.85 25.76 6.77
CA PRO A 258 -13.16 24.42 6.27
C PRO A 258 -13.29 23.41 7.40
N ASP A 259 -14.34 22.59 7.35
CA ASP A 259 -14.41 21.32 8.08
C ASP A 259 -14.06 20.17 7.12
N PHE A 260 -12.82 19.70 7.19
CA PHE A 260 -12.33 18.64 6.32
C PHE A 260 -13.02 17.30 6.53
N LYS A 261 -13.52 17.03 7.74
CA LYS A 261 -14.27 15.81 8.03
C LYS A 261 -15.63 15.82 7.36
N GLU A 262 -16.29 16.98 7.35
CA GLU A 262 -17.58 17.16 6.65
C GLU A 262 -17.38 17.11 5.13
N ILE A 263 -16.35 17.79 4.60
CA ILE A 263 -16.07 17.87 3.17
C ILE A 263 -15.70 16.49 2.58
N PHE A 264 -14.84 15.73 3.27
CA PHE A 264 -14.22 14.50 2.72
C PHE A 264 -14.66 13.20 3.41
N GLY A 265 -15.41 13.27 4.52
CA GLY A 265 -15.77 12.10 5.33
C GLY A 265 -14.65 11.60 6.25
N PHE A 266 -13.43 12.15 6.13
CA PHE A 266 -12.26 11.83 6.96
C PHE A 266 -11.42 13.08 7.22
N LEU A 267 -10.50 12.99 8.19
CA LEU A 267 -9.61 14.10 8.52
C LEU A 267 -8.20 13.85 7.94
N PRO A 268 -7.79 14.56 6.87
CA PRO A 268 -6.44 14.45 6.32
C PRO A 268 -5.36 14.92 7.31
N PRO A 269 -4.07 14.53 7.13
CA PRO A 269 -2.95 15.04 7.92
C PRO A 269 -2.90 16.57 7.93
N LYS A 270 -2.46 17.15 9.06
CA LYS A 270 -2.45 18.62 9.23
C LYS A 270 -1.74 19.36 8.10
N GLN A 271 -0.57 18.88 7.69
CA GLN A 271 0.22 19.50 6.62
C GLN A 271 -0.55 19.55 5.29
N VAL A 272 -1.23 18.47 4.91
CA VAL A 272 -2.05 18.39 3.69
C VAL A 272 -3.24 19.35 3.77
N ARG A 273 -3.91 19.41 4.93
CA ARG A 273 -5.04 20.33 5.16
C ARG A 273 -4.61 21.78 5.01
N ASP A 274 -3.54 22.18 5.71
CA ASP A 274 -3.02 23.54 5.69
C ASP A 274 -2.63 23.96 4.25
N GLN A 275 -2.00 23.07 3.50
CA GLN A 275 -1.60 23.30 2.12
C GLN A 275 -2.82 23.47 1.19
N LYS A 276 -3.78 22.51 1.23
CA LYS A 276 -4.98 22.58 0.38
C LYS A 276 -5.86 23.79 0.73
N GLN A 277 -5.96 24.12 2.02
CA GLN A 277 -6.67 25.34 2.44
C GLN A 277 -6.02 26.61 1.90
N GLN A 278 -4.69 26.72 1.96
CA GLN A 278 -3.97 27.87 1.40
C GLN A 278 -4.20 27.99 -0.11
N LEU A 279 -4.18 26.90 -0.86
CA LEU A 279 -4.47 26.91 -2.28
C LEU A 279 -5.92 27.33 -2.55
N ALA A 280 -6.88 26.79 -1.80
CA ALA A 280 -8.30 27.11 -1.94
C ALA A 280 -8.62 28.58 -1.64
N LEU A 281 -7.95 29.20 -0.67
CA LEU A 281 -8.12 30.62 -0.33
C LEU A 281 -7.56 31.55 -1.41
N ARG A 282 -6.56 31.14 -2.16
CA ARG A 282 -5.87 31.96 -3.18
C ARG A 282 -6.60 32.01 -4.50
N VAL A 283 -7.45 31.02 -4.80
CA VAL A 283 -8.08 30.87 -6.11
C VAL A 283 -9.55 31.31 -6.08
N LYS A 284 -9.96 32.10 -7.08
CA LYS A 284 -11.36 32.52 -7.24
C LYS A 284 -12.20 31.34 -7.77
N SER A 285 -13.44 31.18 -7.29
CA SER A 285 -14.34 30.13 -7.78
C SER A 285 -14.59 30.19 -9.30
N ALA A 286 -14.63 31.38 -9.86
CA ALA A 286 -14.77 31.54 -11.31
C ALA A 286 -13.58 30.99 -12.11
N ALA A 287 -12.36 31.07 -11.54
CA ALA A 287 -11.18 30.46 -12.13
C ALA A 287 -11.27 28.92 -12.07
N LEU A 288 -11.70 28.36 -10.93
CA LEU A 288 -11.88 26.92 -10.77
C LEU A 288 -12.93 26.37 -11.76
N LEU A 289 -14.04 27.08 -11.96
CA LEU A 289 -15.05 26.69 -12.96
C LEU A 289 -14.46 26.67 -14.39
N LYS A 290 -13.71 27.71 -14.78
CA LYS A 290 -12.99 27.70 -16.08
C LYS A 290 -12.02 26.55 -16.23
N ILE A 291 -11.33 26.18 -15.13
CA ILE A 291 -10.43 25.02 -15.13
C ILE A 291 -11.23 23.72 -15.34
N PHE A 292 -12.39 23.56 -14.70
CA PHE A 292 -13.27 22.40 -14.94
C PHE A 292 -13.73 22.30 -16.39
N GLU A 293 -14.20 23.38 -16.98
CA GLU A 293 -14.59 23.43 -18.40
C GLU A 293 -13.42 23.01 -19.29
N HIS A 294 -12.24 23.59 -19.05
CA HIS A 294 -11.03 23.27 -19.78
C HIS A 294 -10.61 21.79 -19.63
N LEU A 295 -10.68 21.23 -18.43
CA LEU A 295 -10.36 19.82 -18.20
C LEU A 295 -11.34 18.89 -18.92
N LEU A 296 -12.64 19.21 -18.91
CA LEU A 296 -13.67 18.43 -19.60
C LEU A 296 -13.48 18.44 -21.11
N GLU A 297 -13.22 19.61 -21.70
CA GLU A 297 -12.93 19.75 -23.14
C GLU A 297 -11.71 18.92 -23.54
N ASN A 298 -10.62 19.01 -22.76
CA ASN A 298 -9.40 18.25 -23.04
C ASN A 298 -9.59 16.73 -22.82
N GLU A 299 -10.40 16.31 -21.88
CA GLU A 299 -10.72 14.89 -21.71
C GLU A 299 -11.40 14.32 -22.98
N ILE A 300 -12.34 15.05 -23.55
CA ILE A 300 -13.02 14.64 -24.80
C ILE A 300 -12.01 14.55 -25.95
N VAL A 301 -11.16 15.58 -26.11
CA VAL A 301 -10.13 15.61 -27.15
C VAL A 301 -9.12 14.50 -26.97
N MET A 302 -8.63 14.26 -25.76
CA MET A 302 -7.65 13.20 -25.47
C MET A 302 -8.21 11.78 -25.71
N LYS A 303 -9.50 11.55 -25.43
CA LYS A 303 -10.16 10.27 -25.74
C LYS A 303 -10.27 9.98 -27.22
N GLN A 304 -10.37 11.02 -28.05
CA GLN A 304 -10.47 10.91 -29.51
C GLN A 304 -9.10 10.95 -30.21
N ALA A 305 -8.08 11.47 -29.54
CA ALA A 305 -6.75 11.64 -30.11
C ALA A 305 -5.96 10.33 -30.22
N PRO A 306 -5.16 10.15 -31.28
CA PRO A 306 -4.16 9.10 -31.35
C PRO A 306 -3.19 9.18 -30.16
N THR A 307 -2.68 8.02 -29.72
CA THR A 307 -1.77 7.93 -28.57
C THR A 307 -0.57 8.87 -28.70
N ALA A 308 0.03 8.96 -29.88
CA ALA A 308 1.19 9.83 -30.14
C ALA A 308 0.92 11.35 -29.94
N GLN A 309 -0.34 11.79 -29.88
CA GLN A 309 -0.70 13.19 -29.68
C GLN A 309 -1.10 13.51 -28.23
N ARG A 310 -1.38 12.49 -27.41
CA ARG A 310 -1.91 12.68 -26.04
C ARG A 310 -0.92 13.38 -25.14
N GLU A 311 0.35 13.07 -25.26
CA GLU A 311 1.40 13.74 -24.49
C GLU A 311 1.42 15.25 -24.73
N VAL A 312 1.41 15.68 -25.99
CA VAL A 312 1.40 17.11 -26.36
C VAL A 312 0.13 17.80 -25.84
N LEU A 313 -1.03 17.11 -25.92
CA LEU A 313 -2.29 17.60 -25.37
C LEU A 313 -2.21 17.76 -23.85
N LEU A 314 -1.61 16.81 -23.14
CA LEU A 314 -1.40 16.87 -21.69
C LEU A 314 -0.57 18.10 -21.31
N TYR A 315 0.58 18.31 -21.96
CA TYR A 315 1.42 19.50 -21.71
C TYR A 315 0.64 20.80 -21.93
N SER A 316 -0.04 20.92 -23.07
CA SER A 316 -0.84 22.10 -23.41
C SER A 316 -1.94 22.36 -22.38
N MET A 317 -2.66 21.30 -21.97
CA MET A 317 -3.72 21.36 -20.99
C MET A 317 -3.22 21.87 -19.64
N LEU A 318 -2.14 21.26 -19.10
CA LEU A 318 -1.62 21.60 -17.78
C LEU A 318 -0.99 23.02 -17.74
N ILE A 319 -0.29 23.43 -18.78
CA ILE A 319 0.26 24.78 -18.91
C ILE A 319 -0.86 25.82 -18.94
N LYS A 320 -1.95 25.54 -19.66
CA LYS A 320 -3.08 26.47 -19.77
C LYS A 320 -3.83 26.66 -18.44
N ILE A 321 -3.84 25.66 -17.56
CA ILE A 321 -4.40 25.80 -16.21
C ILE A 321 -3.69 26.90 -15.43
N GLN A 322 -2.37 27.06 -15.57
CA GLN A 322 -1.62 28.14 -14.91
C GLN A 322 -2.10 29.53 -15.34
N GLY A 323 -2.60 29.66 -16.55
CA GLY A 323 -3.17 30.92 -17.06
C GLY A 323 -4.53 31.30 -16.46
N TYR A 324 -5.27 30.33 -15.91
CA TYR A 324 -6.56 30.60 -15.24
C TYR A 324 -6.40 30.93 -13.75
N LEU A 325 -5.29 30.49 -13.13
CA LEU A 325 -4.96 30.75 -11.73
C LEU A 325 -4.34 32.16 -11.56
#